data_d9fc5bcf822cdbe4014d611f151e8a0c
#
_entry.id   d9fc5bcf822cdbe4014d611f151e8a0c
#
_cell.length_a   1.000
_cell.length_b   1.000
_cell.length_c   1.000
_cell.angle_alpha   90.00
_cell.angle_beta   90.00
_cell.angle_gamma   90.00
#
_symmetry.space_group_name_H-M   'P 1'
#
loop_
_entity.id
_entity.type
_entity.pdbx_description
1 polymer ?
#
loop_
_entity_poly.entity_id
_entity_poly.type
_entity_poly.pdbx_seq_one_letter_code
_entity_poly.pdbx_strand_id
1 'polypeptide(L)'
;MTTTAGSEGRNWLRLLPLMFVIGGALAGVLFLRDVVSFEALGANREALIAFRDANYGATLAIFLVAYVAIVAFSVPGATVATLAGGFLFGVFPGVIWNVAAATLGACLIFLAVRAGLGERLAARIDATEGLVGRIKAGLDENQWSMLFLLRLLPLVPFFAANLIPALLGVSLWRFAVSTFFGIMPAAFVYTAIGAGLGEVFAAG
;
A
#
# COMPACT_ATOMS: atom_id res chain seq x y z
N MET A 1 -46.51 5.85 -18.51
CA MET A 1 -45.45 6.68 -17.91
C MET A 1 -44.96 5.95 -16.65
N THR A 2 -43.95 5.16 -16.73
CA THR A 2 -43.33 4.43 -15.59
C THR A 2 -41.96 5.04 -15.33
N THR A 3 -41.85 5.68 -14.20
CA THR A 3 -40.70 6.46 -13.69
C THR A 3 -39.48 5.56 -13.47
N THR A 4 -38.43 5.82 -14.20
CA THR A 4 -37.07 5.22 -14.05
C THR A 4 -36.27 5.90 -12.92
N ALA A 5 -36.82 6.01 -11.73
CA ALA A 5 -36.16 6.70 -10.60
C ALA A 5 -35.31 5.80 -9.68
N GLY A 6 -35.13 4.50 -10.04
CA GLY A 6 -34.52 3.51 -9.14
C GLY A 6 -33.04 3.17 -9.37
N SER A 7 -32.39 3.61 -10.45
CA SER A 7 -31.04 3.16 -10.81
C SER A 7 -29.90 4.14 -10.42
N GLU A 8 -30.17 5.41 -10.28
CA GLU A 8 -29.15 6.41 -9.94
C GLU A 8 -28.70 6.37 -8.47
N GLY A 9 -29.62 6.09 -7.55
CA GLY A 9 -29.32 6.08 -6.10
C GLY A 9 -28.41 4.94 -5.64
N ARG A 10 -28.25 3.88 -6.44
CA ARG A 10 -27.42 2.70 -6.09
C ARG A 10 -25.99 2.78 -6.60
N ASN A 11 -25.71 3.70 -7.53
CA ASN A 11 -24.39 3.81 -8.14
C ASN A 11 -23.40 4.62 -7.30
N TRP A 12 -23.84 5.61 -6.55
CA TRP A 12 -22.96 6.41 -5.71
C TRP A 12 -22.50 5.65 -4.45
N LEU A 13 -23.34 4.75 -3.90
CA LEU A 13 -22.96 3.90 -2.77
C LEU A 13 -21.77 2.97 -3.11
N ARG A 14 -21.65 2.54 -4.36
CA ARG A 14 -20.49 1.75 -4.82
C ARG A 14 -19.21 2.57 -4.93
N LEU A 15 -19.31 3.89 -5.07
CA LEU A 15 -18.18 4.79 -5.12
C LEU A 15 -17.71 5.24 -3.72
N LEU A 16 -18.51 5.02 -2.67
CA LEU A 16 -18.16 5.40 -1.30
C LEU A 16 -16.78 4.87 -0.84
N PRO A 17 -16.41 3.60 -1.04
CA PRO A 17 -15.10 3.11 -0.65
C PRO A 17 -13.96 3.85 -1.37
N LEU A 18 -14.15 4.15 -2.66
CA LEU A 18 -13.16 4.88 -3.44
C LEU A 18 -13.08 6.36 -3.03
N MET A 19 -14.21 7.01 -2.77
CA MET A 19 -14.25 8.38 -2.25
C MET A 19 -13.59 8.47 -0.88
N PHE A 20 -13.80 7.47 -0.02
CA PHE A 20 -13.13 7.38 1.27
C PHE A 20 -11.62 7.24 1.12
N VAL A 21 -11.14 6.41 0.18
CA VAL A 21 -9.71 6.27 -0.13
C VAL A 21 -9.13 7.58 -0.65
N ILE A 22 -9.79 8.25 -1.59
CA ILE A 22 -9.33 9.53 -2.15
C ILE A 22 -9.33 10.61 -1.07
N GLY A 23 -10.39 10.72 -0.29
CA GLY A 23 -10.48 11.69 0.83
C GLY A 23 -9.41 11.45 1.89
N GLY A 24 -9.17 10.20 2.26
CA GLY A 24 -8.10 9.80 3.17
C GLY A 24 -6.70 10.07 2.61
N ALA A 25 -6.50 9.86 1.29
CA ALA A 25 -5.24 10.19 0.63
C ALA A 25 -4.96 11.70 0.70
N LEU A 26 -5.96 12.53 0.37
CA LEU A 26 -5.83 14.00 0.46
C LEU A 26 -5.56 14.46 1.90
N ALA A 27 -6.34 13.97 2.84
CA ALA A 27 -6.12 14.27 4.26
C ALA A 27 -4.73 13.80 4.73
N GLY A 28 -4.31 12.59 4.35
CA GLY A 28 -3.00 12.06 4.67
C GLY A 28 -1.85 12.93 4.14
N VAL A 29 -1.93 13.37 2.89
CA VAL A 29 -0.92 14.28 2.30
C VAL A 29 -0.86 15.61 3.04
N LEU A 30 -2.01 16.15 3.45
CA LEU A 30 -2.08 17.47 4.09
C LEU A 30 -1.64 17.45 5.57
N PHE A 31 -1.98 16.37 6.30
CA PHE A 31 -1.80 16.33 7.76
C PHE A 31 -0.66 15.42 8.23
N LEU A 32 -0.27 14.40 7.45
CA LEU A 32 0.78 13.46 7.88
C LEU A 32 2.14 13.73 7.25
N ARG A 33 2.25 14.62 6.28
CA ARG A 33 3.51 14.90 5.58
C ARG A 33 4.65 15.27 6.53
N ASP A 34 4.36 16.09 7.53
CA ASP A 34 5.36 16.58 8.48
C ASP A 34 5.63 15.59 9.62
N VAL A 35 4.66 14.71 9.91
CA VAL A 35 4.76 13.71 10.99
C VAL A 35 5.47 12.45 10.51
N VAL A 36 5.26 12.07 9.23
CA VAL A 36 5.88 10.89 8.61
C VAL A 36 7.11 11.34 7.83
N SER A 37 8.14 11.77 8.55
CA SER A 37 9.42 12.20 7.98
C SER A 37 10.60 11.56 8.72
N PHE A 38 11.77 11.55 8.07
CA PHE A 38 13.02 11.05 8.69
C PHE A 38 13.44 11.90 9.86
N GLU A 39 13.25 13.22 9.76
CA GLU A 39 13.57 14.17 10.80
C GLU A 39 12.73 13.93 12.06
N ALA A 40 11.42 13.64 11.88
CA ALA A 40 10.53 13.32 13.00
C ALA A 40 10.91 12.02 13.69
N LEU A 41 11.35 10.99 12.94
CA LEU A 41 11.86 9.74 13.51
C LEU A 41 13.13 9.98 14.33
N GLY A 42 14.08 10.76 13.82
CA GLY A 42 15.32 11.10 14.51
C GLY A 42 15.08 11.93 15.77
N ALA A 43 14.27 12.99 15.66
CA ALA A 43 13.96 13.90 16.77
C ALA A 43 13.22 13.23 17.94
N ASN A 44 12.40 12.19 17.67
CA ASN A 44 11.62 11.50 18.69
C ASN A 44 12.17 10.10 19.03
N ARG A 45 13.41 9.80 18.65
CA ARG A 45 14.03 8.49 18.77
C ARG A 45 13.90 7.87 20.16
N GLU A 46 14.38 8.59 21.17
CA GLU A 46 14.42 8.07 22.54
C GLU A 46 13.02 7.76 23.08
N ALA A 47 12.06 8.65 22.83
CA ALA A 47 10.67 8.46 23.24
C ALA A 47 10.03 7.26 22.53
N LEU A 48 10.29 7.08 21.22
CA LEU A 48 9.77 5.97 20.43
C LEU A 48 10.33 4.63 20.90
N ILE A 49 11.64 4.55 21.18
CA ILE A 49 12.29 3.33 21.68
C ILE A 49 11.82 3.03 23.09
N ALA A 50 11.78 4.01 23.99
CA ALA A 50 11.29 3.82 25.35
C ALA A 50 9.83 3.34 25.36
N PHE A 51 8.98 3.91 24.51
CA PHE A 51 7.59 3.46 24.38
C PHE A 51 7.50 2.03 23.86
N ARG A 52 8.30 1.69 22.82
CA ARG A 52 8.38 0.34 22.27
C ARG A 52 8.79 -0.68 23.35
N ASP A 53 9.84 -0.38 24.11
CA ASP A 53 10.39 -1.29 25.11
C ASP A 53 9.41 -1.51 26.26
N ALA A 54 8.66 -0.48 26.64
CA ALA A 54 7.62 -0.58 27.66
C ALA A 54 6.35 -1.25 27.15
N ASN A 55 6.00 -1.11 25.86
CA ASN A 55 4.70 -1.49 25.30
C ASN A 55 4.82 -2.10 23.88
N TYR A 56 5.63 -3.15 23.69
CA TYR A 56 5.91 -3.73 22.36
C TYR A 56 4.64 -4.05 21.56
N GLY A 57 3.66 -4.71 22.19
CA GLY A 57 2.40 -5.08 21.50
C GLY A 57 1.59 -3.88 21.03
N ALA A 58 1.49 -2.83 21.86
CA ALA A 58 0.79 -1.61 21.49
C ALA A 58 1.53 -0.87 20.36
N THR A 59 2.86 -0.75 20.45
CA THR A 59 3.68 -0.15 19.40
C THR A 59 3.52 -0.88 18.07
N LEU A 60 3.55 -2.21 18.08
CA LEU A 60 3.34 -3.02 16.89
C LEU A 60 1.93 -2.80 16.30
N ALA A 61 0.89 -2.80 17.13
CA ALA A 61 -0.48 -2.59 16.67
C ALA A 61 -0.65 -1.20 16.03
N ILE A 62 -0.17 -0.14 16.70
CA ILE A 62 -0.22 1.23 16.18
C ILE A 62 0.54 1.32 14.85
N PHE A 63 1.75 0.76 14.79
CA PHE A 63 2.57 0.74 13.59
C PHE A 63 1.87 0.04 12.42
N LEU A 64 1.33 -1.17 12.65
CA LEU A 64 0.62 -1.93 11.62
C LEU A 64 -0.60 -1.16 11.09
N VAL A 65 -1.42 -0.59 11.98
CA VAL A 65 -2.60 0.19 11.59
C VAL A 65 -2.20 1.43 10.80
N ALA A 66 -1.19 2.18 11.26
CA ALA A 66 -0.69 3.37 10.56
C ALA A 66 -0.13 3.00 9.18
N TYR A 67 0.67 1.95 9.08
CA TYR A 67 1.26 1.54 7.81
C TYR A 67 0.18 1.04 6.83
N VAL A 68 -0.76 0.21 7.28
CA VAL A 68 -1.91 -0.24 6.48
C VAL A 68 -2.68 0.97 5.94
N ALA A 69 -2.93 1.99 6.78
CA ALA A 69 -3.61 3.20 6.38
C ALA A 69 -2.81 3.99 5.32
N ILE A 70 -1.51 4.20 5.51
CA ILE A 70 -0.62 4.87 4.53
C ILE A 70 -0.74 4.20 3.15
N VAL A 71 -0.68 2.87 3.11
CA VAL A 71 -0.77 2.12 1.85
C VAL A 71 -2.19 2.12 1.28
N ALA A 72 -3.21 1.87 2.10
CA ALA A 72 -4.61 1.80 1.67
C ALA A 72 -5.11 3.14 1.10
N PHE A 73 -4.65 4.26 1.68
CA PHE A 73 -4.96 5.59 1.19
C PHE A 73 -3.97 6.11 0.14
N SER A 74 -2.98 5.27 -0.28
CA SER A 74 -1.92 5.67 -1.22
C SER A 74 -1.19 6.95 -0.82
N VAL A 75 -1.06 7.20 0.48
CA VAL A 75 -0.33 8.36 1.01
C VAL A 75 1.16 8.17 0.71
N PRO A 76 1.86 9.20 0.18
CA PRO A 76 3.30 9.15 0.07
C PRO A 76 3.93 9.04 1.46
N GLY A 77 4.78 8.04 1.67
CA GLY A 77 5.39 7.77 2.99
C GLY A 77 5.59 6.28 3.29
N ALA A 78 5.18 5.39 2.39
CA ALA A 78 5.38 3.95 2.58
C ALA A 78 6.86 3.58 2.78
N THR A 79 7.79 4.26 2.09
CA THR A 79 9.24 4.06 2.29
C THR A 79 9.66 4.47 3.69
N VAL A 80 9.19 5.63 4.18
CA VAL A 80 9.48 6.09 5.55
C VAL A 80 8.90 5.11 6.58
N ALA A 81 7.68 4.62 6.35
CA ALA A 81 7.06 3.61 7.21
C ALA A 81 7.88 2.31 7.22
N THR A 82 8.42 1.86 6.07
CA THR A 82 9.28 0.67 6.01
C THR A 82 10.57 0.86 6.82
N LEU A 83 11.20 2.03 6.69
CA LEU A 83 12.39 2.39 7.48
C LEU A 83 12.06 2.47 8.98
N ALA A 84 10.94 3.09 9.34
CA ALA A 84 10.47 3.14 10.73
C ALA A 84 10.22 1.75 11.31
N GLY A 85 9.69 0.82 10.52
CA GLY A 85 9.55 -0.58 10.93
C GLY A 85 10.89 -1.25 11.21
N GLY A 86 11.91 -0.99 10.39
CA GLY A 86 13.28 -1.45 10.64
C GLY A 86 13.89 -0.83 11.88
N PHE A 87 13.73 0.48 12.04
CA PHE A 87 14.18 1.26 13.20
C PHE A 87 13.57 0.76 14.52
N LEU A 88 12.25 0.51 14.53
CA LEU A 88 11.52 0.09 15.74
C LEU A 88 11.69 -1.38 16.08
N PHE A 89 11.70 -2.25 15.09
CA PHE A 89 11.60 -3.71 15.29
C PHE A 89 12.84 -4.49 14.82
N GLY A 90 13.86 -3.79 14.31
CA GLY A 90 15.04 -4.40 13.72
C GLY A 90 14.75 -5.01 12.35
N VAL A 91 15.76 -5.68 11.76
CA VAL A 91 15.62 -6.33 10.46
C VAL A 91 14.59 -7.46 10.53
N PHE A 92 14.74 -8.34 11.52
CA PHE A 92 13.75 -9.35 11.86
C PHE A 92 13.28 -9.12 13.32
N PRO A 93 11.97 -9.06 13.56
CA PRO A 93 10.84 -9.36 12.67
C PRO A 93 10.33 -8.19 11.82
N GLY A 94 10.99 -7.03 11.80
CA GLY A 94 10.55 -5.81 11.14
C GLY A 94 10.17 -6.00 9.67
N VAL A 95 10.94 -6.78 8.89
CA VAL A 95 10.63 -7.05 7.48
C VAL A 95 9.28 -7.77 7.33
N ILE A 96 8.96 -8.68 8.24
CA ILE A 96 7.69 -9.44 8.20
C ILE A 96 6.51 -8.51 8.47
N TRP A 97 6.64 -7.64 9.48
CA TRP A 97 5.61 -6.65 9.82
C TRP A 97 5.40 -5.64 8.70
N ASN A 98 6.48 -5.14 8.11
CA ASN A 98 6.44 -4.23 6.97
C ASN A 98 5.71 -4.84 5.77
N VAL A 99 6.11 -6.05 5.36
CA VAL A 99 5.52 -6.75 4.22
C VAL A 99 4.06 -7.09 4.47
N ALA A 100 3.72 -7.56 5.68
CA ALA A 100 2.35 -7.89 6.05
C ALA A 100 1.45 -6.63 6.01
N ALA A 101 1.88 -5.52 6.64
CA ALA A 101 1.12 -4.27 6.65
C ALA A 101 0.95 -3.70 5.24
N ALA A 102 2.02 -3.65 4.43
CA ALA A 102 1.95 -3.18 3.06
C ALA A 102 1.01 -4.03 2.20
N THR A 103 1.06 -5.36 2.36
CA THR A 103 0.16 -6.28 1.64
C THR A 103 -1.29 -6.10 2.04
N LEU A 104 -1.58 -5.97 3.33
CA LEU A 104 -2.94 -5.71 3.82
C LEU A 104 -3.47 -4.38 3.28
N GLY A 105 -2.69 -3.30 3.33
CA GLY A 105 -3.07 -2.01 2.78
C GLY A 105 -3.31 -2.07 1.25
N ALA A 106 -2.45 -2.79 0.53
CA ALA A 106 -2.62 -3.02 -0.91
C ALA A 106 -3.90 -3.81 -1.22
N CYS A 107 -4.25 -4.80 -0.40
CA CYS A 107 -5.51 -5.55 -0.54
C CYS A 107 -6.74 -4.67 -0.28
N LEU A 108 -6.67 -3.75 0.68
CA LEU A 108 -7.78 -2.82 0.96
C LEU A 108 -8.04 -1.88 -0.21
N ILE A 109 -7.00 -1.25 -0.78
CA ILE A 109 -7.18 -0.39 -1.96
C ILE A 109 -7.63 -1.20 -3.18
N PHE A 110 -7.10 -2.41 -3.39
CA PHE A 110 -7.54 -3.33 -4.44
C PHE A 110 -9.04 -3.61 -4.34
N LEU A 111 -9.55 -3.94 -3.16
CA LEU A 111 -10.96 -4.21 -2.93
C LEU A 111 -11.83 -2.96 -3.12
N ALA A 112 -11.37 -1.79 -2.63
CA ALA A 112 -12.07 -0.52 -2.81
C ALA A 112 -12.22 -0.14 -4.29
N VAL A 113 -11.15 -0.29 -5.08
CA VAL A 113 -11.16 -0.05 -6.53
C VAL A 113 -12.08 -1.03 -7.25
N ARG A 114 -12.00 -2.31 -6.92
CA ARG A 114 -12.83 -3.35 -7.52
C ARG A 114 -14.31 -3.13 -7.24
N ALA A 115 -14.67 -2.72 -6.03
CA ALA A 115 -16.04 -2.43 -5.65
C ALA A 115 -16.59 -1.15 -6.32
N GLY A 116 -15.74 -0.11 -6.46
CA GLY A 116 -16.16 1.20 -6.97
C GLY A 116 -16.14 1.34 -8.49
N LEU A 117 -15.12 0.81 -9.15
CA LEU A 117 -14.84 1.07 -10.56
C LEU A 117 -14.82 -0.18 -11.45
N GLY A 118 -14.78 -1.40 -10.87
CA GLY A 118 -14.44 -2.65 -11.54
C GLY A 118 -15.14 -2.88 -12.88
N GLU A 119 -16.47 -2.78 -12.92
CA GLU A 119 -17.24 -3.09 -14.15
C GLU A 119 -17.17 -1.97 -15.21
N ARG A 120 -17.10 -0.70 -14.79
CA ARG A 120 -17.16 0.44 -15.72
C ARG A 120 -15.84 0.74 -16.39
N LEU A 121 -14.74 0.49 -15.68
CA LEU A 121 -13.40 0.81 -16.17
C LEU A 121 -12.76 -0.37 -16.90
N ALA A 122 -13.08 -1.62 -16.51
CA ALA A 122 -12.63 -2.81 -17.21
C ALA A 122 -13.02 -2.77 -18.69
N ALA A 123 -14.25 -2.36 -19.02
CA ALA A 123 -14.73 -2.24 -20.40
C ALA A 123 -13.99 -1.17 -21.24
N ARG A 124 -13.33 -0.18 -20.58
CA ARG A 124 -12.55 0.85 -21.29
C ARG A 124 -11.09 0.46 -21.46
N ILE A 125 -10.59 -0.45 -20.65
CA ILE A 125 -9.19 -0.90 -20.67
C ILE A 125 -8.91 -1.77 -21.88
N ASP A 126 -9.90 -2.49 -22.41
CA ASP A 126 -9.76 -3.36 -23.59
C ASP A 126 -9.32 -2.61 -24.87
N ALA A 127 -9.54 -1.28 -24.91
CA ALA A 127 -9.15 -0.41 -26.02
C ALA A 127 -7.88 0.42 -25.74
N THR A 128 -7.15 0.16 -24.63
CA THR A 128 -6.07 1.04 -24.20
C THR A 128 -4.72 0.53 -24.69
N GLU A 129 -4.02 1.36 -25.47
CA GLU A 129 -2.63 1.16 -25.85
C GLU A 129 -1.68 1.63 -24.72
N GLY A 130 -0.40 1.26 -24.79
CA GLY A 130 0.63 1.71 -23.87
C GLY A 130 0.84 0.79 -22.66
N LEU A 131 1.15 1.36 -21.49
CA LEU A 131 1.52 0.59 -20.29
C LEU A 131 0.41 -0.36 -19.83
N VAL A 132 -0.83 0.11 -19.82
CA VAL A 132 -1.99 -0.69 -19.36
C VAL A 132 -2.23 -1.87 -20.28
N GLY A 133 -2.16 -1.67 -21.61
CA GLY A 133 -2.28 -2.74 -22.59
C GLY A 133 -1.19 -3.81 -22.45
N ARG A 134 0.06 -3.39 -22.19
CA ARG A 134 1.19 -4.33 -21.95
C ARG A 134 0.98 -5.13 -20.67
N ILE A 135 0.51 -4.50 -19.59
CA ILE A 135 0.21 -5.19 -18.34
C ILE A 135 -0.92 -6.20 -18.55
N LYS A 136 -1.97 -5.82 -19.29
CA LYS A 136 -3.07 -6.72 -19.63
C LYS A 136 -2.58 -7.93 -20.41
N ALA A 137 -1.84 -7.72 -21.50
CA ALA A 137 -1.28 -8.80 -22.30
C ALA A 137 -0.41 -9.75 -21.45
N GLY A 138 0.45 -9.23 -20.60
CA GLY A 138 1.26 -10.04 -19.70
C GLY A 138 0.43 -10.82 -18.67
N LEU A 139 -0.67 -10.23 -18.15
CA LEU A 139 -1.58 -10.93 -17.23
C LEU A 139 -2.38 -12.03 -17.94
N ASP A 140 -2.75 -11.83 -19.21
CA ASP A 140 -3.46 -12.82 -20.01
C ASP A 140 -2.52 -13.99 -20.37
N GLU A 141 -1.24 -13.71 -20.64
CA GLU A 141 -0.24 -14.72 -20.95
C GLU A 141 0.21 -15.51 -19.70
N ASN A 142 0.66 -14.81 -18.67
CA ASN A 142 1.08 -15.42 -17.40
C ASN A 142 0.83 -14.49 -16.22
N GLN A 143 -0.30 -14.67 -15.57
CA GLN A 143 -0.75 -13.80 -14.49
C GLN A 143 0.25 -13.74 -13.31
N TRP A 144 0.85 -14.87 -12.91
CA TRP A 144 1.79 -14.90 -11.81
C TRP A 144 3.08 -14.13 -12.12
N SER A 145 3.70 -14.42 -13.26
CA SER A 145 4.94 -13.76 -13.67
C SER A 145 4.73 -12.25 -13.80
N MET A 146 3.62 -11.83 -14.40
CA MET A 146 3.32 -10.41 -14.56
C MET A 146 3.07 -9.70 -13.23
N LEU A 147 2.36 -10.33 -12.29
CA LEU A 147 2.15 -9.76 -10.96
C LEU A 147 3.46 -9.60 -10.17
N PHE A 148 4.37 -10.57 -10.27
CA PHE A 148 5.71 -10.44 -9.66
C PHE A 148 6.54 -9.34 -10.33
N LEU A 149 6.53 -9.26 -11.66
CA LEU A 149 7.24 -8.20 -12.40
C LEU A 149 6.77 -6.80 -11.98
N LEU A 150 5.45 -6.60 -11.80
CA LEU A 150 4.88 -5.34 -11.33
C LEU A 150 5.37 -4.94 -9.92
N ARG A 151 5.81 -5.89 -9.11
CA ARG A 151 6.32 -5.65 -7.75
C ARG A 151 7.84 -5.52 -7.69
N LEU A 152 8.56 -6.24 -8.53
CA LEU A 152 10.02 -6.25 -8.57
C LEU A 152 10.59 -5.08 -9.36
N LEU A 153 9.88 -4.64 -10.42
CA LEU A 153 10.35 -3.55 -11.27
C LEU A 153 9.78 -2.20 -10.80
N PRO A 154 10.63 -1.23 -10.43
CA PRO A 154 10.19 0.09 -9.97
C PRO A 154 9.72 1.00 -11.13
N LEU A 155 9.40 0.40 -12.29
CA LEU A 155 8.94 1.12 -13.49
C LEU A 155 7.47 1.50 -13.42
N VAL A 156 6.68 0.80 -12.61
CA VAL A 156 5.25 1.03 -12.48
C VAL A 156 5.00 1.79 -11.17
N PRO A 157 4.35 2.95 -11.23
CA PRO A 157 3.97 3.67 -10.01
C PRO A 157 3.16 2.79 -9.07
N PHE A 158 3.42 2.90 -7.76
CA PHE A 158 2.82 2.05 -6.73
C PHE A 158 1.29 1.97 -6.81
N PHE A 159 0.63 3.13 -7.03
CA PHE A 159 -0.82 3.16 -7.18
C PHE A 159 -1.30 2.35 -8.40
N ALA A 160 -0.61 2.45 -9.54
CA ALA A 160 -0.95 1.73 -10.77
C ALA A 160 -0.77 0.22 -10.60
N ALA A 161 0.30 -0.21 -9.91
CA ALA A 161 0.54 -1.61 -9.58
C ALA A 161 -0.53 -2.23 -8.66
N ASN A 162 -1.29 -1.40 -7.92
CA ASN A 162 -2.41 -1.84 -7.09
C ASN A 162 -3.76 -1.76 -7.84
N LEU A 163 -3.97 -0.70 -8.64
CA LEU A 163 -5.24 -0.45 -9.32
C LEU A 163 -5.43 -1.35 -10.54
N ILE A 164 -4.40 -1.45 -11.40
CA ILE A 164 -4.53 -2.16 -12.69
C ILE A 164 -4.93 -3.62 -12.49
N PRO A 165 -4.31 -4.43 -11.60
CA PRO A 165 -4.74 -5.81 -11.36
C PRO A 165 -6.18 -5.92 -10.83
N ALA A 166 -6.62 -4.95 -10.02
CA ALA A 166 -8.00 -4.92 -9.51
C ALA A 166 -9.03 -4.74 -10.63
N LEU A 167 -8.71 -3.89 -11.63
CA LEU A 167 -9.56 -3.59 -12.77
C LEU A 167 -9.54 -4.68 -13.84
N LEU A 168 -8.42 -5.40 -13.97
CA LEU A 168 -8.25 -6.51 -14.94
C LEU A 168 -8.72 -7.86 -14.40
N GLY A 169 -9.47 -7.90 -13.30
CA GLY A 169 -10.11 -9.11 -12.81
C GLY A 169 -9.18 -10.13 -12.13
N VAL A 170 -7.95 -9.71 -11.76
CA VAL A 170 -7.03 -10.56 -11.00
C VAL A 170 -7.68 -11.00 -9.69
N SER A 171 -7.52 -12.27 -9.29
CA SER A 171 -8.04 -12.73 -8.00
C SER A 171 -7.28 -12.10 -6.83
N LEU A 172 -8.00 -11.75 -5.76
CA LEU A 172 -7.39 -11.16 -4.55
C LEU A 172 -6.27 -12.03 -3.98
N TRP A 173 -6.44 -13.35 -4.00
CA TRP A 173 -5.43 -14.30 -3.53
C TRP A 173 -4.11 -14.17 -4.31
N ARG A 174 -4.18 -14.22 -5.65
CA ARG A 174 -2.97 -14.07 -6.48
C ARG A 174 -2.31 -12.72 -6.27
N PHE A 175 -3.11 -11.66 -6.17
CA PHE A 175 -2.64 -10.32 -5.86
C PHE A 175 -1.94 -10.26 -4.49
N ALA A 176 -2.54 -10.81 -3.44
CA ALA A 176 -1.99 -10.79 -2.09
C ALA A 176 -0.67 -11.58 -2.00
N VAL A 177 -0.64 -12.79 -2.55
CA VAL A 177 0.57 -13.64 -2.54
C VAL A 177 1.70 -13.01 -3.34
N SER A 178 1.43 -12.56 -4.56
CA SER A 178 2.45 -11.89 -5.39
C SER A 178 2.92 -10.57 -4.79
N THR A 179 2.06 -9.84 -4.09
CA THR A 179 2.45 -8.63 -3.35
C THR A 179 3.36 -8.98 -2.19
N PHE A 180 2.96 -9.93 -1.34
CA PHE A 180 3.70 -10.31 -0.15
C PHE A 180 5.14 -10.74 -0.49
N PHE A 181 5.29 -11.67 -1.43
CA PHE A 181 6.61 -12.17 -1.82
C PHE A 181 7.35 -11.21 -2.77
N GLY A 182 6.62 -10.52 -3.64
CA GLY A 182 7.23 -9.63 -4.63
C GLY A 182 7.83 -8.35 -4.06
N ILE A 183 7.27 -7.79 -2.98
CA ILE A 183 7.85 -6.61 -2.32
C ILE A 183 8.93 -6.97 -1.29
N MET A 184 9.05 -8.25 -0.89
CA MET A 184 9.94 -8.69 0.18
C MET A 184 11.41 -8.30 -0.03
N PRO A 185 12.02 -8.44 -1.24
CA PRO A 185 13.42 -8.04 -1.45
C PRO A 185 13.65 -6.56 -1.20
N ALA A 186 12.78 -5.69 -1.73
CA ALA A 186 12.89 -4.26 -1.50
C ALA A 186 12.60 -3.89 -0.04
N ALA A 187 11.57 -4.49 0.56
CA ALA A 187 11.24 -4.28 1.96
C ALA A 187 12.40 -4.69 2.88
N PHE A 188 13.09 -5.80 2.58
CA PHE A 188 14.28 -6.22 3.34
C PHE A 188 15.36 -5.14 3.31
N VAL A 189 15.70 -4.61 2.13
CA VAL A 189 16.73 -3.57 2.00
C VAL A 189 16.36 -2.32 2.81
N TYR A 190 15.15 -1.80 2.62
CA TYR A 190 14.70 -0.61 3.36
C TYR A 190 14.59 -0.86 4.87
N THR A 191 14.13 -2.04 5.29
CA THR A 191 14.08 -2.41 6.71
C THR A 191 15.47 -2.49 7.31
N ALA A 192 16.45 -3.05 6.59
CA ALA A 192 17.84 -3.13 7.04
C ALA A 192 18.47 -1.73 7.17
N ILE A 193 18.21 -0.83 6.21
CA ILE A 193 18.62 0.58 6.30
C ILE A 193 17.99 1.23 7.54
N GLY A 194 16.70 1.04 7.77
CA GLY A 194 16.00 1.57 8.94
C GLY A 194 16.57 1.08 10.26
N ALA A 195 16.91 -0.19 10.36
CA ALA A 195 17.56 -0.77 11.53
C ALA A 195 18.97 -0.15 11.76
N GLY A 196 19.76 0.00 10.68
CA GLY A 196 21.08 0.65 10.75
C GLY A 196 21.02 2.13 11.13
N LEU A 197 19.98 2.87 10.72
CA LEU A 197 19.79 4.26 11.19
C LEU A 197 19.62 4.32 12.72
N GLY A 198 18.99 3.33 13.33
CA GLY A 198 18.89 3.22 14.77
C GLY A 198 20.25 3.13 15.46
N GLU A 199 21.21 2.43 14.88
CA GLU A 199 22.59 2.31 15.39
C GLU A 199 23.38 3.60 15.21
N VAL A 200 23.27 4.23 14.03
CA VAL A 200 23.95 5.51 13.74
C VAL A 200 23.48 6.63 14.68
N PHE A 201 22.17 6.75 14.88
CA PHE A 201 21.62 7.71 15.85
C PHE A 201 21.94 7.37 17.32
N ALA A 202 22.39 6.14 17.62
CA ALA A 202 22.83 5.76 18.96
C ALA A 202 24.28 6.13 19.22
N ALA A 203 25.10 6.26 18.17
CA ALA A 203 26.54 6.50 18.26
C ALA A 203 26.91 8.00 18.23
N GLY A 204 26.00 8.91 17.90
CA GLY A 204 26.19 10.37 17.83
C GLY A 204 25.51 11.08 18.97
#